data_59f5d41efa858de173656bb26c9fcbd2
#
_entry.id   59f5d41efa858de173656bb26c9fcbd2
#
_cell.length_a   1.000
_cell.length_b   1.000
_cell.length_c   1.000
_cell.angle_alpha   90.00
_cell.angle_beta   90.00
_cell.angle_gamma   90.00
#
_symmetry.space_group_name_H-M   'P 1'
#
loop_
_entity.id
_entity.type
_entity.pdbx_description
1 polymer ?
#
loop_
_entity_poly.entity_id
_entity_poly.type
_entity_poly.pdbx_seq_one_letter_code
_entity_poly.pdbx_strand_id
1 'polypeptide(L)'
;MANFRYKLDSKEDIETEGVVGLFRRAWEKQLASAAFCDDEVPNAIGSTGEHLVRLYMERVAPKIWPAVLHQPLQGVIGAVRIRAELDLIDVDGTVIDIRTSQSAHIDQMHRFELATCARLAPEASGMVRSDILVVQKTPQHLARTWEITPADIHWTDALYPLAQHAMQRGYYMPNRNSWNCSRHQCPYWRRCEQDFGGVVQS
;
A
#
# COMPACT_ATOMS: atom_id res chain seq x y z
N MET A 1 -10.26 -3.58 -6.13
CA MET A 1 -10.69 -4.78 -5.35
C MET A 1 -12.09 -5.32 -5.72
N ALA A 2 -13.09 -4.48 -6.03
CA ALA A 2 -14.43 -4.98 -6.42
C ALA A 2 -14.39 -5.96 -7.61
N ASN A 3 -13.60 -5.67 -8.64
CA ASN A 3 -13.39 -6.56 -9.77
C ASN A 3 -12.85 -7.93 -9.36
N PHE A 4 -11.83 -7.97 -8.51
CA PHE A 4 -11.24 -9.24 -8.09
C PHE A 4 -12.18 -10.08 -7.21
N ARG A 5 -13.02 -9.43 -6.40
CA ARG A 5 -14.08 -10.14 -5.66
C ARG A 5 -15.09 -10.78 -6.60
N TYR A 6 -15.53 -10.05 -7.60
CA TYR A 6 -16.40 -10.59 -8.64
C TYR A 6 -15.72 -11.74 -9.40
N LYS A 7 -14.44 -11.56 -9.77
CA LYS A 7 -13.65 -12.57 -10.51
C LYS A 7 -13.42 -13.86 -9.72
N LEU A 8 -13.33 -13.80 -8.38
CA LEU A 8 -13.27 -15.00 -7.54
C LEU A 8 -14.47 -15.92 -7.76
N ASP A 9 -15.66 -15.33 -7.86
CA ASP A 9 -16.92 -16.06 -7.95
C ASP A 9 -17.27 -16.41 -9.40
N SER A 10 -17.21 -15.44 -10.31
CA SER A 10 -17.66 -15.56 -11.70
C SER A 10 -16.61 -16.10 -12.68
N LYS A 11 -15.32 -16.03 -12.31
CA LYS A 11 -14.16 -16.30 -13.19
C LYS A 11 -14.04 -15.32 -14.36
N GLU A 12 -14.69 -14.18 -14.27
CA GLU A 12 -14.72 -13.13 -15.28
C GLU A 12 -14.39 -11.77 -14.65
N ASP A 13 -13.83 -10.87 -15.45
CA ASP A 13 -13.65 -9.48 -15.03
C ASP A 13 -14.97 -8.70 -15.23
N ILE A 14 -15.23 -7.74 -14.34
CA ILE A 14 -16.28 -6.73 -14.57
C ILE A 14 -15.85 -5.88 -15.77
N GLU A 15 -16.79 -5.46 -16.60
CA GLU A 15 -16.49 -4.49 -17.66
C GLU A 15 -15.82 -3.24 -17.09
N THR A 16 -14.81 -2.71 -17.79
CA THR A 16 -14.01 -1.57 -17.36
C THR A 16 -14.89 -0.38 -16.93
N GLU A 17 -15.92 -0.05 -17.74
CA GLU A 17 -16.84 1.04 -17.40
C GLU A 17 -17.66 0.78 -16.14
N GLY A 18 -18.00 -0.47 -15.86
CA GLY A 18 -18.65 -0.87 -14.61
C GLY A 18 -17.75 -0.55 -13.40
N VAL A 19 -16.46 -0.90 -13.48
CA VAL A 19 -15.49 -0.62 -12.41
C VAL A 19 -15.23 0.89 -12.25
N VAL A 20 -15.15 1.63 -13.36
CA VAL A 20 -15.05 3.10 -13.34
C VAL A 20 -16.28 3.73 -12.67
N GLY A 21 -17.46 3.20 -12.95
CA GLY A 21 -18.69 3.63 -12.28
C GLY A 21 -18.69 3.37 -10.77
N LEU A 22 -18.11 2.25 -10.33
CA LEU A 22 -17.87 1.96 -8.90
C LEU A 22 -16.91 2.97 -8.28
N PHE A 23 -15.83 3.28 -8.97
CA PHE A 23 -14.86 4.29 -8.52
C PHE A 23 -15.50 5.67 -8.38
N ARG A 24 -16.28 6.14 -9.37
CA ARG A 24 -16.98 7.44 -9.31
C ARG A 24 -17.88 7.56 -8.09
N ARG A 25 -18.70 6.55 -7.83
CA ARG A 25 -19.59 6.54 -6.64
C ARG A 25 -18.78 6.57 -5.33
N ALA A 26 -17.67 5.83 -5.26
CA ALA A 26 -16.81 5.85 -4.08
C ALA A 26 -16.13 7.21 -3.91
N TRP A 27 -15.67 7.82 -5.00
CA TRP A 27 -15.06 9.14 -5.02
C TRP A 27 -16.03 10.22 -4.55
N GLU A 28 -17.22 10.29 -5.14
CA GLU A 28 -18.28 11.22 -4.75
C GLU A 28 -18.63 11.13 -3.26
N LYS A 29 -18.72 9.91 -2.74
CA LYS A 29 -18.93 9.68 -1.31
C LYS A 29 -17.80 10.23 -0.44
N GLN A 30 -16.56 10.07 -0.87
CA GLN A 30 -15.38 10.54 -0.14
C GLN A 30 -15.22 12.06 -0.22
N LEU A 31 -15.61 12.70 -1.33
CA LEU A 31 -15.55 14.15 -1.50
C LEU A 31 -16.26 14.92 -0.38
N ALA A 32 -17.34 14.37 0.16
CA ALA A 32 -18.12 15.01 1.22
C ALA A 32 -17.34 15.16 2.56
N SER A 33 -16.30 14.37 2.76
CA SER A 33 -15.52 14.35 4.01
C SER A 33 -14.02 14.54 3.81
N ALA A 34 -13.56 14.60 2.56
CA ALA A 34 -12.13 14.77 2.25
C ALA A 34 -11.69 16.22 2.48
N ALA A 35 -10.51 16.39 3.05
CA ALA A 35 -9.80 17.67 3.08
C ALA A 35 -8.79 17.69 1.94
N PHE A 36 -8.80 18.78 1.17
CA PHE A 36 -7.85 19.01 0.07
C PHE A 36 -6.91 20.15 0.42
N CYS A 37 -5.70 20.12 -0.10
CA CYS A 37 -4.79 21.26 -0.03
C CYS A 37 -5.26 22.37 -1.00
N ASP A 38 -4.79 23.61 -0.77
CA ASP A 38 -5.26 24.78 -1.54
C ASP A 38 -4.96 24.70 -3.05
N ASP A 39 -3.95 23.93 -3.43
CA ASP A 39 -3.51 23.69 -4.82
C ASP A 39 -4.13 22.43 -5.45
N GLU A 40 -4.89 21.65 -4.68
CA GLU A 40 -5.53 20.43 -5.15
C GLU A 40 -6.91 20.72 -5.76
N VAL A 41 -7.12 20.23 -6.98
CA VAL A 41 -8.40 20.34 -7.69
C VAL A 41 -9.12 19.00 -7.66
N PRO A 42 -10.16 18.81 -6.83
CA PRO A 42 -10.83 17.51 -6.63
C PRO A 42 -11.28 16.83 -7.92
N ASN A 43 -11.84 17.60 -8.86
CA ASN A 43 -12.28 17.06 -10.15
C ASN A 43 -11.13 16.53 -11.01
N ALA A 44 -9.96 17.17 -10.95
CA ALA A 44 -8.77 16.71 -11.66
C ALA A 44 -8.21 15.41 -11.05
N ILE A 45 -8.23 15.33 -9.72
CA ILE A 45 -7.82 14.12 -8.99
C ILE A 45 -8.77 12.97 -9.31
N GLY A 46 -10.09 13.20 -9.27
CA GLY A 46 -11.09 12.19 -9.66
C GLY A 46 -10.92 11.70 -11.08
N SER A 47 -10.69 12.60 -12.05
CA SER A 47 -10.44 12.24 -13.44
C SER A 47 -9.16 11.41 -13.60
N THR A 48 -8.10 11.77 -12.89
CA THR A 48 -6.84 10.99 -12.88
C THR A 48 -7.09 9.59 -12.32
N GLY A 49 -7.86 9.47 -11.24
CA GLY A 49 -8.26 8.20 -10.66
C GLY A 49 -9.01 7.30 -11.64
N GLU A 50 -9.95 7.85 -12.42
CA GLU A 50 -10.66 7.11 -13.46
C GLU A 50 -9.70 6.57 -14.53
N HIS A 51 -8.75 7.39 -14.99
CA HIS A 51 -7.75 6.94 -15.96
C HIS A 51 -6.87 5.82 -15.43
N LEU A 52 -6.47 5.89 -14.16
CA LEU A 52 -5.70 4.81 -13.52
C LEU A 52 -6.52 3.52 -13.40
N VAL A 53 -7.80 3.61 -13.05
CA VAL A 53 -8.71 2.45 -13.00
C VAL A 53 -8.84 1.81 -14.38
N ARG A 54 -9.08 2.61 -15.44
CA ARG A 54 -9.15 2.09 -16.82
C ARG A 54 -7.85 1.38 -17.21
N LEU A 55 -6.73 2.04 -17.02
CA LEU A 55 -5.40 1.50 -17.33
C LEU A 55 -5.18 0.15 -16.64
N TYR A 56 -5.54 0.06 -15.35
CA TYR A 56 -5.39 -1.17 -14.58
C TYR A 56 -6.33 -2.28 -15.09
N MET A 57 -7.59 -1.96 -15.31
CA MET A 57 -8.59 -2.92 -15.81
C MET A 57 -8.25 -3.46 -17.20
N GLU A 58 -7.74 -2.62 -18.09
CA GLU A 58 -7.42 -3.03 -19.46
C GLU A 58 -6.13 -3.83 -19.58
N ARG A 59 -5.11 -3.50 -18.75
CA ARG A 59 -3.76 -4.03 -18.94
C ARG A 59 -3.30 -5.02 -17.89
N VAL A 60 -3.85 -4.96 -16.71
CA VAL A 60 -3.33 -5.67 -15.53
C VAL A 60 -4.32 -6.67 -14.96
N ALA A 61 -5.51 -6.23 -14.62
CA ALA A 61 -6.52 -7.06 -13.97
C ALA A 61 -6.85 -8.37 -14.75
N PRO A 62 -6.88 -8.40 -16.09
CA PRO A 62 -7.13 -9.63 -16.83
C PRO A 62 -6.09 -10.73 -16.59
N LYS A 63 -4.87 -10.36 -16.21
CA LYS A 63 -3.74 -11.28 -15.98
C LYS A 63 -3.65 -11.80 -14.56
N ILE A 64 -4.44 -11.27 -13.65
CA ILE A 64 -4.43 -11.63 -12.23
C ILE A 64 -5.63 -12.54 -11.95
N TRP A 65 -5.36 -13.69 -11.34
CA TRP A 65 -6.37 -14.65 -10.91
C TRP A 65 -6.34 -14.77 -9.38
N PRO A 66 -7.14 -13.98 -8.66
CA PRO A 66 -7.05 -13.94 -7.21
C PRO A 66 -7.47 -15.26 -6.58
N ALA A 67 -6.68 -15.75 -5.62
CA ALA A 67 -7.04 -16.84 -4.72
C ALA A 67 -7.53 -16.29 -3.37
N VAL A 68 -6.92 -15.21 -2.90
CA VAL A 68 -7.24 -14.55 -1.62
C VAL A 68 -7.35 -13.05 -1.82
N LEU A 69 -8.29 -12.40 -1.15
CA LEU A 69 -8.51 -10.94 -1.21
C LEU A 69 -8.68 -10.35 0.18
N HIS A 70 -8.05 -9.19 0.44
CA HIS A 70 -8.20 -8.40 1.67
C HIS A 70 -8.19 -9.25 2.94
N GLN A 71 -7.16 -10.08 3.06
CA GLN A 71 -7.04 -10.96 4.21
C GLN A 71 -6.28 -10.23 5.33
N PRO A 72 -6.89 -10.09 6.51
CA PRO A 72 -6.14 -9.70 7.69
C PRO A 72 -5.21 -10.84 8.10
N LEU A 73 -3.93 -10.56 8.13
CA LEU A 73 -2.89 -11.50 8.53
C LEU A 73 -2.51 -11.28 9.99
N GLN A 74 -2.29 -12.36 10.72
CA GLN A 74 -1.80 -12.31 12.08
C GLN A 74 -0.78 -13.41 12.31
N GLY A 75 0.29 -13.09 13.01
CA GLY A 75 1.31 -14.08 13.34
C GLY A 75 2.37 -13.52 14.27
N VAL A 76 3.46 -14.28 14.44
CA VAL A 76 4.59 -13.91 15.29
C VAL A 76 5.85 -13.87 14.43
N ILE A 77 6.55 -12.75 14.47
CA ILE A 77 7.86 -12.57 13.81
C ILE A 77 8.84 -12.08 14.89
N GLY A 78 9.94 -12.81 15.10
CA GLY A 78 10.94 -12.45 16.10
C GLY A 78 10.36 -12.25 17.50
N ALA A 79 9.42 -13.10 17.93
CA ALA A 79 8.68 -13.04 19.20
C ALA A 79 7.71 -11.84 19.32
N VAL A 80 7.49 -11.06 18.27
CA VAL A 80 6.54 -9.94 18.23
C VAL A 80 5.27 -10.36 17.53
N ARG A 81 4.11 -10.06 18.11
CA ARG A 81 2.81 -10.25 17.45
C ARG A 81 2.61 -9.17 16.42
N ILE A 82 2.45 -9.59 15.16
CA ILE A 82 2.27 -8.72 14.00
C ILE A 82 0.85 -8.88 13.47
N ARG A 83 0.28 -7.76 13.06
CA ARG A 83 -0.90 -7.71 12.21
C ARG A 83 -0.54 -7.01 10.93
N ALA A 84 -0.92 -7.58 9.81
CA ALA A 84 -0.78 -7.00 8.49
C ALA A 84 -2.08 -7.20 7.72
N GLU A 85 -2.24 -6.46 6.63
CA GLU A 85 -3.35 -6.63 5.69
C GLU A 85 -2.71 -6.74 4.30
N LEU A 86 -3.11 -7.74 3.54
CA LEU A 86 -2.68 -7.88 2.15
C LEU A 86 -3.83 -7.55 1.19
N ASP A 87 -3.49 -7.02 0.03
CA ASP A 87 -4.48 -6.75 -1.01
C ASP A 87 -5.00 -8.03 -1.63
N LEU A 88 -4.11 -8.84 -2.19
CA LEU A 88 -4.48 -10.14 -2.76
C LEU A 88 -3.29 -11.11 -2.85
N ILE A 89 -3.62 -12.41 -2.96
CA ILE A 89 -2.72 -13.47 -3.41
C ILE A 89 -3.28 -14.05 -4.71
N ASP A 90 -2.43 -14.16 -5.71
CA ASP A 90 -2.79 -14.81 -6.98
C ASP A 90 -2.82 -16.34 -6.85
N VAL A 91 -3.40 -17.05 -7.81
CA VAL A 91 -3.51 -18.52 -7.80
C VAL A 91 -2.15 -19.25 -7.78
N ASP A 92 -1.07 -18.60 -8.20
CA ASP A 92 0.29 -19.13 -8.12
C ASP A 92 0.98 -18.87 -6.76
N GLY A 93 0.27 -18.27 -5.81
CA GLY A 93 0.78 -17.91 -4.48
C GLY A 93 1.56 -16.59 -4.45
N THR A 94 1.60 -15.82 -5.52
CA THR A 94 2.24 -14.51 -5.53
C THR A 94 1.43 -13.52 -4.70
N VAL A 95 2.04 -12.91 -3.69
CA VAL A 95 1.45 -11.80 -2.93
C VAL A 95 1.52 -10.53 -3.78
N ILE A 96 0.40 -9.91 -4.05
CA ILE A 96 0.30 -8.70 -4.89
C ILE A 96 -0.22 -7.54 -4.06
N ASP A 97 0.52 -6.43 -4.07
CA ASP A 97 0.14 -5.14 -3.53
C ASP A 97 -0.15 -4.15 -4.67
N ILE A 98 -1.24 -3.42 -4.55
CA ILE A 98 -1.70 -2.45 -5.55
C ILE A 98 -1.70 -1.07 -4.92
N ARG A 99 -0.82 -0.19 -5.37
CA ARG A 99 -0.70 1.16 -4.82
C ARG A 99 -0.68 2.24 -5.89
N THR A 100 -1.08 3.43 -5.47
CA THR A 100 -0.87 4.66 -6.25
C THR A 100 0.35 5.39 -5.70
N SER A 101 1.16 5.98 -6.57
CA SER A 101 2.33 6.77 -6.20
C SER A 101 2.61 7.86 -7.21
N GLN A 102 3.26 8.94 -6.81
CA GLN A 102 3.78 9.95 -7.73
C GLN A 102 5.06 9.50 -8.44
N SER A 103 5.72 8.46 -7.93
CA SER A 103 6.94 7.89 -8.53
C SER A 103 6.85 6.37 -8.66
N ALA A 104 7.64 5.84 -9.58
CA ALA A 104 7.77 4.40 -9.82
C ALA A 104 8.75 3.71 -8.86
N HIS A 105 9.19 4.41 -7.82
CA HIS A 105 10.18 3.89 -6.89
C HIS A 105 9.55 2.96 -5.86
N ILE A 106 10.16 1.80 -5.65
CA ILE A 106 9.87 0.89 -4.54
C ILE A 106 10.95 1.13 -3.48
N ASP A 107 10.55 1.68 -2.35
CA ASP A 107 11.46 1.89 -1.24
C ASP A 107 11.68 0.61 -0.42
N GLN A 108 12.66 0.64 0.46
CA GLN A 108 13.02 -0.50 1.30
C GLN A 108 11.90 -0.87 2.29
N MET A 109 11.13 0.12 2.74
CA MET A 109 10.02 -0.14 3.67
C MET A 109 8.89 -0.88 2.98
N HIS A 110 8.59 -0.56 1.73
CA HIS A 110 7.61 -1.31 0.95
C HIS A 110 8.02 -2.77 0.73
N ARG A 111 9.31 -2.98 0.44
CA ARG A 111 9.87 -4.35 0.35
C ARG A 111 9.72 -5.11 1.67
N PHE A 112 9.95 -4.43 2.79
CA PHE A 112 9.77 -4.98 4.14
C PHE A 112 8.30 -5.34 4.43
N GLU A 113 7.35 -4.48 4.05
CA GLU A 113 5.91 -4.74 4.19
C GLU A 113 5.48 -6.00 3.43
N LEU A 114 5.89 -6.12 2.16
CA LEU A 114 5.58 -7.28 1.34
C LEU A 114 6.25 -8.57 1.84
N ALA A 115 7.48 -8.49 2.34
CA ALA A 115 8.14 -9.61 2.99
C ALA A 115 7.38 -10.07 4.24
N THR A 116 6.85 -9.12 5.00
CA THR A 116 6.00 -9.41 6.17
C THR A 116 4.72 -10.13 5.77
N CYS A 117 4.00 -9.62 4.77
CA CYS A 117 2.79 -10.24 4.26
C CYS A 117 3.06 -11.66 3.75
N ALA A 118 4.10 -11.85 2.94
CA ALA A 118 4.47 -13.16 2.40
C ALA A 118 4.83 -14.18 3.49
N ARG A 119 5.41 -13.73 4.62
CA ARG A 119 5.73 -14.61 5.75
C ARG A 119 4.52 -15.00 6.59
N LEU A 120 3.52 -14.13 6.65
CA LEU A 120 2.34 -14.35 7.47
C LEU A 120 1.22 -15.06 6.71
N ALA A 121 1.24 -15.02 5.38
CA ALA A 121 0.24 -15.64 4.54
C ALA A 121 0.60 -17.11 4.24
N PRO A 122 -0.19 -18.09 4.70
CA PRO A 122 0.11 -19.51 4.50
C PRO A 122 0.03 -19.93 3.03
N GLU A 123 -0.72 -19.20 2.21
CA GLU A 123 -0.88 -19.47 0.78
C GLU A 123 0.25 -18.86 -0.09
N ALA A 124 1.14 -18.04 0.51
CA ALA A 124 2.19 -17.37 -0.24
C ALA A 124 3.28 -18.34 -0.70
N SER A 125 3.67 -18.24 -1.99
CA SER A 125 4.76 -19.02 -2.59
C SER A 125 6.17 -18.47 -2.27
N GLY A 126 6.26 -17.30 -1.64
CA GLY A 126 7.50 -16.55 -1.47
C GLY A 126 7.75 -15.53 -2.58
N MET A 127 6.93 -15.54 -3.63
CA MET A 127 6.94 -14.50 -4.65
C MET A 127 6.07 -13.32 -4.23
N VAL A 128 6.55 -12.12 -4.48
CA VAL A 128 5.82 -10.89 -4.22
C VAL A 128 5.84 -9.98 -5.44
N ARG A 129 4.78 -9.20 -5.62
CA ARG A 129 4.63 -8.26 -6.71
C ARG A 129 4.04 -6.96 -6.20
N SER A 130 4.59 -5.85 -6.64
CA SER A 130 4.00 -4.53 -6.45
C SER A 130 3.53 -3.97 -7.80
N ASP A 131 2.25 -3.69 -7.89
CA ASP A 131 1.62 -2.97 -9.00
C ASP A 131 1.50 -1.50 -8.61
N ILE A 132 2.32 -0.66 -9.26
CA ILE A 132 2.37 0.77 -9.00
C ILE A 132 1.62 1.50 -10.10
N LEU A 133 0.55 2.18 -9.72
CA LEU A 133 -0.19 3.10 -10.57
C LEU A 133 0.39 4.50 -10.38
N VAL A 134 1.18 4.96 -11.35
CA VAL A 134 1.89 6.24 -11.25
C VAL A 134 0.96 7.38 -11.60
N VAL A 135 0.73 8.25 -10.62
CA VAL A 135 -0.13 9.42 -10.72
C VAL A 135 0.64 10.55 -11.41
N GLN A 136 0.54 10.62 -12.72
CA GLN A 136 1.18 11.64 -13.54
C GLN A 136 0.19 12.16 -14.59
N LYS A 137 0.56 13.23 -15.33
CA LYS A 137 -0.24 13.77 -16.44
C LYS A 137 -0.65 12.69 -17.45
N THR A 138 0.25 11.73 -17.70
CA THR A 138 -0.07 10.50 -18.43
C THR A 138 0.08 9.34 -17.45
N PRO A 139 -1.02 8.74 -16.99
CA PRO A 139 -0.99 7.63 -16.04
C PRO A 139 -0.19 6.45 -16.58
N GLN A 140 0.60 5.83 -15.73
CA GLN A 140 1.40 4.66 -16.06
C GLN A 140 1.17 3.55 -15.03
N HIS A 141 1.34 2.32 -15.45
CA HIS A 141 1.42 1.16 -14.60
C HIS A 141 2.81 0.54 -14.69
N LEU A 142 3.38 0.25 -13.54
CA LEU A 142 4.66 -0.46 -13.41
C LEU A 142 4.47 -1.63 -12.47
N ALA A 143 4.89 -2.80 -12.90
CA ALA A 143 4.94 -4.00 -12.07
C ALA A 143 6.40 -4.30 -11.71
N ARG A 144 6.62 -4.63 -10.45
CA ARG A 144 7.88 -5.17 -9.95
C ARG A 144 7.61 -6.47 -9.21
N THR A 145 8.28 -7.53 -9.64
CA THR A 145 8.16 -8.86 -9.03
C THR A 145 9.53 -9.30 -8.54
N TRP A 146 9.58 -9.88 -7.36
CA TRP A 146 10.80 -10.46 -6.79
C TRP A 146 10.49 -11.59 -5.82
N GLU A 147 11.47 -12.43 -5.58
CA GLU A 147 11.41 -13.47 -4.57
C GLU A 147 11.84 -12.91 -3.20
N ILE A 148 11.18 -13.35 -2.14
CA ILE A 148 11.58 -13.06 -0.77
C ILE A 148 12.83 -13.90 -0.44
N THR A 149 13.92 -13.21 -0.17
CA THR A 149 15.22 -13.80 0.09
C THR A 149 15.42 -14.08 1.59
N PRO A 150 16.40 -14.94 1.95
CA PRO A 150 16.82 -15.09 3.34
C PRO A 150 17.24 -13.78 4.02
N ALA A 151 17.75 -12.81 3.25
CA ALA A 151 18.10 -11.50 3.77
C ALA A 151 16.83 -10.68 4.15
N ASP A 152 15.76 -10.75 3.37
CA ASP A 152 14.48 -10.12 3.69
C ASP A 152 13.87 -10.74 4.96
N ILE A 153 13.96 -12.07 5.11
CA ILE A 153 13.51 -12.79 6.30
C ILE A 153 14.31 -12.35 7.53
N HIS A 154 15.64 -12.34 7.43
CA HIS A 154 16.50 -11.89 8.51
C HIS A 154 16.20 -10.44 8.92
N TRP A 155 15.95 -9.57 7.94
CA TRP A 155 15.61 -8.17 8.21
C TRP A 155 14.29 -8.03 8.98
N THR A 156 13.24 -8.76 8.60
CA THR A 156 11.97 -8.74 9.34
C THR A 156 12.13 -9.31 10.76
N ASP A 157 12.90 -10.39 10.94
CA ASP A 157 13.18 -10.99 12.24
C ASP A 157 13.94 -10.05 13.18
N ALA A 158 14.80 -9.20 12.65
CA ALA A 158 15.58 -8.25 13.44
C ALA A 158 14.82 -6.96 13.74
N LEU A 159 14.11 -6.39 12.74
CA LEU A 159 13.54 -5.06 12.86
C LEU A 159 12.33 -5.02 13.80
N TYR A 160 11.44 -6.02 13.78
CA TYR A 160 10.26 -6.03 14.66
C TYR A 160 10.61 -6.08 16.16
N PRO A 161 11.49 -6.98 16.62
CA PRO A 161 11.92 -6.97 18.03
C PRO A 161 12.64 -5.68 18.43
N LEU A 162 13.47 -5.13 17.52
CA LEU A 162 14.17 -3.88 17.77
C LEU A 162 13.18 -2.71 17.95
N ALA A 163 12.20 -2.60 17.06
CA ALA A 163 11.16 -1.59 17.14
C ALA A 163 10.33 -1.75 18.42
N GLN A 164 9.91 -2.97 18.75
CA GLN A 164 9.17 -3.25 19.99
C GLN A 164 9.97 -2.87 21.23
N HIS A 165 11.26 -3.23 21.28
CA HIS A 165 12.13 -2.88 22.37
C HIS A 165 12.30 -1.36 22.54
N ALA A 166 12.48 -0.65 21.43
CA ALA A 166 12.56 0.82 21.45
C ALA A 166 11.27 1.44 21.99
N MET A 167 10.11 0.98 21.51
CA MET A 167 8.79 1.45 21.99
C MET A 167 8.59 1.18 23.48
N GLN A 168 8.95 -0.01 23.98
CA GLN A 168 8.85 -0.36 25.41
C GLN A 168 9.71 0.53 26.32
N ARG A 169 10.83 1.04 25.80
CA ARG A 169 11.72 1.98 26.47
C ARG A 169 11.40 3.45 26.25
N GLY A 170 10.36 3.75 25.50
CA GLY A 170 9.97 5.12 25.17
C GLY A 170 10.91 5.80 24.17
N TYR A 171 11.70 5.05 23.43
CA TYR A 171 12.56 5.58 22.37
C TYR A 171 11.78 5.70 21.07
N TYR A 172 11.42 6.93 20.72
CA TYR A 172 10.72 7.25 19.48
C TYR A 172 11.58 8.21 18.66
N MET A 173 12.17 7.70 17.58
CA MET A 173 12.96 8.54 16.69
C MET A 173 12.05 9.19 15.63
N PRO A 174 12.06 10.52 15.51
CA PRO A 174 11.31 11.20 14.48
C PRO A 174 11.89 10.91 13.09
N ASN A 175 11.04 10.46 12.16
CA ASN A 175 11.44 10.30 10.77
C ASN A 175 11.29 11.63 10.01
N ARG A 176 12.33 12.44 10.05
CA ARG A 176 12.36 13.77 9.43
C ARG A 176 12.39 13.73 7.89
N ASN A 177 12.70 12.57 7.31
CA ASN A 177 12.71 12.39 5.86
C ASN A 177 11.34 11.96 5.30
N SER A 178 10.35 11.76 6.16
CA SER A 178 9.01 11.45 5.72
C SER A 178 8.31 12.72 5.22
N TRP A 179 7.61 12.61 4.10
CA TRP A 179 6.73 13.68 3.59
C TRP A 179 5.63 14.08 4.60
N ASN A 180 5.23 13.15 5.48
CA ASN A 180 4.31 13.42 6.58
C ASN A 180 4.94 14.22 7.73
N CYS A 181 6.26 14.43 7.72
CA CYS A 181 6.95 15.15 8.78
C CYS A 181 6.78 16.66 8.61
N SER A 182 5.58 17.14 8.82
CA SER A 182 5.23 18.56 8.76
C SER A 182 4.28 18.94 9.90
N ARG A 183 4.22 20.21 10.24
CA ARG A 183 3.34 20.76 11.27
C ARG A 183 1.85 20.51 10.96
N HIS A 184 1.51 20.47 9.67
CA HIS A 184 0.14 20.32 9.21
C HIS A 184 -0.32 18.85 9.09
N GLN A 185 0.60 17.93 8.87
CA GLN A 185 0.26 16.54 8.59
C GLN A 185 0.59 15.57 9.73
N CYS A 186 1.61 15.87 10.53
CA CYS A 186 2.04 14.97 11.59
C CYS A 186 1.24 15.17 12.88
N PRO A 187 0.43 14.21 13.32
CA PRO A 187 -0.35 14.34 14.56
C PRO A 187 0.54 14.40 15.82
N TYR A 188 1.79 13.98 15.71
CA TYR A 188 2.77 14.00 16.81
C TYR A 188 3.67 15.24 16.78
N TRP A 189 3.41 16.22 15.92
CA TRP A 189 4.26 17.39 15.74
C TRP A 189 4.59 18.12 17.05
N ARG A 190 3.57 18.41 17.87
CA ARG A 190 3.77 19.13 19.15
C ARG A 190 4.70 18.37 20.09
N ARG A 191 4.55 17.04 20.17
CA ARG A 191 5.42 16.20 20.98
C ARG A 191 6.84 16.19 20.43
N CYS A 192 6.99 16.05 19.12
CA CYS A 192 8.28 16.09 18.45
C CYS A 192 8.99 17.44 18.63
N GLU A 193 8.24 18.54 18.58
CA GLU A 193 8.78 19.89 18.83
C GLU A 193 9.31 20.05 20.24
N GLN A 194 8.62 19.51 21.24
CA GLN A 194 9.04 19.53 22.64
C GLN A 194 10.27 18.65 22.91
N ASP A 195 10.26 17.42 22.41
CA ASP A 195 11.28 16.42 22.74
C ASP A 195 12.53 16.51 21.88
N PHE A 196 12.41 17.01 20.63
CA PHE A 196 13.47 16.96 19.60
C PHE A 196 13.71 18.28 18.86
N GLY A 197 13.08 19.38 19.33
CA GLY A 197 13.25 20.70 18.74
C GLY A 197 12.60 20.89 17.36
N GLY A 198 11.75 19.99 16.91
CA GLY A 198 10.78 20.07 15.80
C GLY A 198 11.15 20.94 14.60
N VAL A 199 12.39 20.93 14.15
CA VAL A 199 12.77 21.68 12.95
C VAL A 199 12.55 20.79 11.73
N VAL A 200 11.49 21.08 10.98
CA VAL A 200 11.32 20.57 9.63
C VAL A 200 11.58 21.71 8.67
N GLN A 201 12.46 21.48 7.74
CA GLN A 201 12.63 22.39 6.62
C GLN A 201 11.36 22.35 5.78
N SER A 202 10.75 23.51 5.62
CA SER A 202 9.66 23.77 4.68
C SER A 202 10.11 23.56 3.25
#